data_2a77e041763fe0f9e117deb81537b178
#
_entry.id   2a77e041763fe0f9e117deb81537b178
#
_cell.length_a   1.000
_cell.length_b   1.000
_cell.length_c   1.000
_cell.angle_alpha   90.00
_cell.angle_beta   90.00
_cell.angle_gamma   90.00
#
_symmetry.space_group_name_H-M   'P 1'
#
loop_
_entity.id
_entity.type
_entity.pdbx_description
1 polymer ?
#
loop_
_entity_poly.entity_id
_entity_poly.type
_entity_poly.pdbx_seq_one_letter_code
_entity_poly.pdbx_strand_id
1 'polypeptide(L)'
;MQEKVEGRKNKGIQILYFAVSFLLIMGFAFYVNRHIHIKALYMDDLYLFSFFREQDFFTFSFPIGNAVRFRPVYWALSYIEMVFVGNNPNRYWYFNVALNGLLACFLFYFSWVVSKGKKLIPLFLSVVFLSAHFAYYQIAQALGILETLALGFSLLTLYFLYQELNEEKHFLRNLVFSHLFFFLLIFTHERYIALLPLFYVPLLFRGRAEKAKILTGGKNAGHQGQTDRDRAGQDTVEAEWKEREQKEEKKKIFFFTSHLPYILPLAQAFLFYAIRKFAIGSFVPKGTGGTEVTESFKLTDALQNAFAEVYYIFGFQKGPEHLNGIPWEKVSPDMRKLVYASIAVLAFTVLLCLIFALVRIFKTEKSTGRNLGSSMESGSGSNIENSIENSTGKKATKDLVNNSISDSVNNLRKDQKRVKLARLQSFIGNNILFLLFIAMCIGSSSVTIRVEMRWVYVSFAASLLYFSYLLGVSRLPLGTIFCLAFICLRLPVERYYRSYFPQIYFWEDQDRMNSLAEQTIEKYGREGVLGKQVYILENKYKMSKFYGDTFFQVFDEDFSGHGTKIHFIQDLTRLPKSANRKNSLVLEEVPEQRAYRDITGEVFHE
;
A
#
# COMPACT_ATOMS: atom_id res chain seq x y z
N MET A 1 2.50 41.43 10.49
CA MET A 1 3.39 41.23 9.34
C MET A 1 4.46 40.17 9.59
N GLN A 2 5.10 40.15 10.76
CA GLN A 2 6.09 39.13 11.16
C GLN A 2 5.55 37.70 11.17
N GLU A 3 4.37 37.42 11.72
CA GLU A 3 3.74 36.09 11.69
C GLU A 3 3.46 35.52 10.27
N LYS A 4 3.10 36.42 9.32
CA LYS A 4 2.93 36.03 7.91
C LYS A 4 4.26 35.67 7.24
N VAL A 5 5.35 36.35 7.59
CA VAL A 5 6.69 36.09 7.06
C VAL A 5 7.24 34.80 7.65
N GLU A 6 7.06 34.55 8.94
CA GLU A 6 7.49 33.33 9.63
C GLU A 6 6.72 32.10 9.15
N GLY A 7 5.41 32.23 8.93
CA GLY A 7 4.57 31.20 8.32
C GLY A 7 4.97 30.84 6.87
N ARG A 8 5.40 31.82 6.06
CA ARG A 8 5.93 31.58 4.69
C ARG A 8 7.31 30.91 4.72
N LYS A 9 8.20 31.33 5.63
CA LYS A 9 9.54 30.72 5.79
C LYS A 9 9.45 29.25 6.20
N ASN A 10 8.55 28.91 7.12
CA ASN A 10 8.30 27.54 7.55
C ASN A 10 7.74 26.66 6.42
N LYS A 11 6.84 27.19 5.58
CA LYS A 11 6.33 26.47 4.39
C LYS A 11 7.43 26.20 3.37
N GLY A 12 8.31 27.19 3.11
CA GLY A 12 9.44 27.02 2.18
C GLY A 12 10.39 25.91 2.63
N ILE A 13 10.76 25.88 3.91
CA ILE A 13 11.61 24.83 4.49
C ILE A 13 10.96 23.46 4.38
N GLN A 14 9.65 23.37 4.58
CA GLN A 14 8.90 22.13 4.46
C GLN A 14 8.87 21.62 3.00
N ILE A 15 8.61 22.50 2.03
CA ILE A 15 8.64 22.15 0.60
C ILE A 15 10.03 21.64 0.21
N LEU A 16 11.09 22.35 0.63
CA LEU A 16 12.47 21.94 0.37
C LEU A 16 12.76 20.55 0.97
N TYR A 17 12.33 20.32 2.21
CA TYR A 17 12.49 19.01 2.86
C TYR A 17 11.81 17.89 2.03
N PHE A 18 10.57 18.09 1.56
CA PHE A 18 9.89 17.11 0.72
C PHE A 18 10.60 16.89 -0.61
N ALA A 19 11.02 17.96 -1.29
CA ALA A 19 11.74 17.86 -2.56
C ALA A 19 13.05 17.09 -2.43
N VAL A 20 13.87 17.43 -1.42
CA VAL A 20 15.13 16.72 -1.14
C VAL A 20 14.86 15.26 -0.78
N SER A 21 13.87 14.98 0.08
CA SER A 21 13.53 13.61 0.45
C SER A 21 13.06 12.79 -0.75
N PHE A 22 12.24 13.38 -1.63
CA PHE A 22 11.80 12.75 -2.87
C PHE A 22 12.99 12.36 -3.76
N LEU A 23 13.92 13.28 -4.00
CA LEU A 23 15.11 13.02 -4.82
C LEU A 23 16.01 11.94 -4.19
N LEU A 24 16.18 11.96 -2.87
CA LEU A 24 16.96 10.94 -2.16
C LEU A 24 16.31 9.56 -2.24
N ILE A 25 14.99 9.47 -2.08
CA ILE A 25 14.24 8.20 -2.18
C ILE A 25 14.31 7.66 -3.60
N MET A 26 14.08 8.51 -4.61
CA MET A 26 14.17 8.10 -6.02
C MET A 26 15.59 7.65 -6.38
N GLY A 27 16.61 8.43 -6.04
CA GLY A 27 18.01 8.05 -6.28
C GLY A 27 18.39 6.73 -5.58
N PHE A 28 17.90 6.53 -4.35
CA PHE A 28 18.13 5.29 -3.62
C PHE A 28 17.41 4.09 -4.26
N ALA A 29 16.21 4.28 -4.82
CA ALA A 29 15.48 3.22 -5.54
C ALA A 29 16.31 2.69 -6.72
N PHE A 30 16.90 3.58 -7.53
CA PHE A 30 17.79 3.18 -8.63
C PHE A 30 19.09 2.56 -8.12
N TYR A 31 19.70 3.14 -7.09
CA TYR A 31 20.94 2.62 -6.53
C TYR A 31 20.80 1.18 -5.98
N VAL A 32 19.74 0.93 -5.21
CA VAL A 32 19.56 -0.37 -4.56
C VAL A 32 19.20 -1.48 -5.53
N ASN A 33 18.58 -1.15 -6.67
CA ASN A 33 18.15 -2.11 -7.69
C ASN A 33 19.09 -2.18 -8.92
N ARG A 34 20.23 -1.46 -8.92
CA ARG A 34 21.17 -1.38 -10.05
C ARG A 34 21.75 -2.70 -10.54
N HIS A 35 21.65 -3.74 -9.71
CA HIS A 35 22.15 -5.07 -10.03
C HIS A 35 21.13 -5.95 -10.75
N ILE A 36 19.88 -5.47 -10.91
CA ILE A 36 18.83 -6.17 -11.63
C ILE A 36 18.94 -5.75 -13.11
N HIS A 37 19.04 -6.70 -14.00
CA HIS A 37 19.09 -6.47 -15.43
C HIS A 37 18.00 -7.25 -16.12
N ILE A 38 17.21 -6.57 -16.96
CA ILE A 38 16.17 -7.17 -17.79
C ILE A 38 16.60 -6.98 -19.24
N LYS A 39 17.24 -8.00 -19.83
CA LYS A 39 17.61 -8.02 -21.25
C LYS A 39 16.53 -8.70 -22.09
N ALA A 40 15.68 -9.47 -21.45
CA ALA A 40 14.61 -10.23 -22.08
C ALA A 40 13.36 -10.27 -21.22
N LEU A 41 12.20 -10.28 -21.84
CA LEU A 41 10.94 -10.69 -21.20
C LEU A 41 10.91 -12.22 -21.06
N TYR A 42 10.16 -12.75 -20.07
CA TYR A 42 10.11 -14.20 -19.86
C TYR A 42 8.74 -14.68 -19.34
N MET A 43 8.44 -15.95 -19.58
CA MET A 43 7.22 -16.63 -19.12
C MET A 43 5.93 -15.82 -19.34
N ASP A 44 5.27 -15.44 -18.27
CA ASP A 44 3.98 -14.73 -18.32
C ASP A 44 4.10 -13.34 -18.99
N ASP A 45 5.25 -12.70 -18.95
CA ASP A 45 5.51 -11.43 -19.66
C ASP A 45 5.40 -11.62 -21.18
N LEU A 46 5.95 -12.73 -21.70
CA LEU A 46 5.84 -13.06 -23.12
C LEU A 46 4.40 -13.35 -23.52
N TYR A 47 3.65 -14.01 -22.65
CA TYR A 47 2.24 -14.28 -22.87
C TYR A 47 1.42 -12.98 -22.93
N LEU A 48 1.67 -12.08 -21.99
CA LEU A 48 1.02 -10.76 -21.96
C LEU A 48 1.36 -9.94 -23.21
N PHE A 49 2.64 -9.97 -23.63
CA PHE A 49 3.12 -9.26 -24.79
C PHE A 49 2.51 -9.79 -26.10
N SER A 50 2.32 -11.10 -26.23
CA SER A 50 1.66 -11.70 -27.39
C SER A 50 0.21 -11.22 -27.54
N PHE A 51 -0.55 -11.14 -26.46
CA PHE A 51 -1.91 -10.58 -26.51
C PHE A 51 -1.92 -9.09 -26.84
N PHE A 52 -0.99 -8.33 -26.27
CA PHE A 52 -0.87 -6.90 -26.58
C PHE A 52 -0.66 -6.65 -28.09
N ARG A 53 0.06 -7.51 -28.77
CA ARG A 53 0.29 -7.43 -30.20
C ARG A 53 -0.93 -7.74 -31.07
N GLU A 54 -1.72 -8.71 -30.62
CA GLU A 54 -2.84 -9.28 -31.39
C GLU A 54 -4.16 -8.57 -31.14
N GLN A 55 -4.29 -7.83 -30.04
CA GLN A 55 -5.55 -7.26 -29.58
C GLN A 55 -5.49 -5.73 -29.47
N ASP A 56 -6.60 -5.09 -29.77
CA ASP A 56 -6.80 -3.67 -29.47
C ASP A 56 -6.99 -3.44 -27.97
N PHE A 57 -6.91 -2.15 -27.55
CA PHE A 57 -7.02 -1.75 -26.16
C PHE A 57 -8.26 -2.30 -25.45
N PHE A 58 -9.42 -2.29 -26.10
CA PHE A 58 -10.66 -2.72 -25.45
C PHE A 58 -10.73 -4.23 -25.29
N THR A 59 -10.38 -4.98 -26.34
CA THR A 59 -10.34 -6.45 -26.31
C THR A 59 -9.33 -6.96 -25.28
N PHE A 60 -8.16 -6.32 -25.21
CA PHE A 60 -7.14 -6.65 -24.23
C PHE A 60 -7.57 -6.33 -22.79
N SER A 61 -8.17 -5.14 -22.58
CA SER A 61 -8.51 -4.68 -21.24
C SER A 61 -9.77 -5.32 -20.66
N PHE A 62 -10.72 -5.70 -21.52
CA PHE A 62 -12.02 -6.23 -21.12
C PHE A 62 -12.31 -7.57 -21.81
N PRO A 63 -11.53 -8.63 -21.56
CA PRO A 63 -11.78 -9.95 -22.17
C PRO A 63 -13.09 -10.53 -21.65
N ILE A 64 -14.08 -10.65 -22.52
CA ILE A 64 -15.41 -11.20 -22.22
C ILE A 64 -15.48 -12.65 -22.73
N GLY A 65 -15.97 -13.55 -21.87
CA GLY A 65 -16.32 -14.92 -22.24
C GLY A 65 -15.23 -15.98 -22.11
N ASN A 66 -13.95 -15.62 -22.30
CA ASN A 66 -12.85 -16.59 -22.34
C ASN A 66 -11.82 -16.43 -21.22
N ALA A 67 -12.00 -15.47 -20.31
CA ALA A 67 -11.02 -15.21 -19.25
C ALA A 67 -11.42 -15.95 -17.96
N VAL A 68 -10.44 -16.55 -17.32
CA VAL A 68 -10.59 -17.13 -15.97
C VAL A 68 -10.54 -16.04 -14.90
N ARG A 69 -9.85 -14.92 -15.20
CA ARG A 69 -9.64 -13.77 -14.32
C ARG A 69 -10.20 -12.53 -14.97
N PHE A 70 -10.80 -11.65 -14.18
CA PHE A 70 -11.32 -10.38 -14.65
C PHE A 70 -10.67 -9.22 -13.92
N ARG A 71 -9.66 -8.62 -14.55
CA ARG A 71 -8.79 -7.57 -13.98
C ARG A 71 -8.65 -6.38 -14.94
N PRO A 72 -9.75 -5.74 -15.33
CA PRO A 72 -9.73 -4.72 -16.37
C PRO A 72 -8.81 -3.52 -16.08
N VAL A 73 -8.70 -3.10 -14.82
CA VAL A 73 -7.80 -1.99 -14.44
C VAL A 73 -6.34 -2.39 -14.63
N TYR A 74 -5.96 -3.60 -14.21
CA TYR A 74 -4.62 -4.11 -14.43
C TYR A 74 -4.29 -4.21 -15.92
N TRP A 75 -5.16 -4.85 -16.71
CA TRP A 75 -4.91 -5.04 -18.14
C TRP A 75 -4.88 -3.71 -18.91
N ALA A 76 -5.80 -2.78 -18.62
CA ALA A 76 -5.78 -1.45 -19.24
C ALA A 76 -4.47 -0.71 -18.95
N LEU A 77 -4.00 -0.73 -17.71
CA LEU A 77 -2.75 -0.06 -17.34
C LEU A 77 -1.52 -0.80 -17.87
N SER A 78 -1.55 -2.14 -17.95
CA SER A 78 -0.49 -2.91 -18.62
C SER A 78 -0.42 -2.63 -20.12
N TYR A 79 -1.57 -2.49 -20.79
CA TYR A 79 -1.60 -2.09 -22.19
C TYR A 79 -0.96 -0.72 -22.39
N ILE A 80 -1.34 0.26 -21.57
CA ILE A 80 -0.76 1.60 -21.58
C ILE A 80 0.74 1.54 -21.31
N GLU A 81 1.20 0.76 -20.32
CA GLU A 81 2.62 0.56 -20.05
C GLU A 81 3.35 0.06 -21.30
N MET A 82 2.84 -0.99 -21.94
CA MET A 82 3.45 -1.56 -23.16
C MET A 82 3.47 -0.58 -24.33
N VAL A 83 2.46 0.28 -24.48
CA VAL A 83 2.48 1.37 -25.48
C VAL A 83 3.61 2.37 -25.21
N PHE A 84 3.83 2.76 -23.93
CA PHE A 84 4.86 3.76 -23.59
C PHE A 84 6.27 3.17 -23.52
N VAL A 85 6.42 1.98 -22.98
CA VAL A 85 7.72 1.32 -22.79
C VAL A 85 8.20 0.68 -24.09
N GLY A 86 7.25 0.16 -24.89
CA GLY A 86 7.52 -0.50 -26.17
C GLY A 86 8.08 -1.90 -25.99
N ASN A 87 8.84 -2.35 -26.99
CA ASN A 87 9.40 -3.69 -27.08
C ASN A 87 10.83 -3.83 -26.56
N ASN A 88 11.37 -2.81 -25.90
CA ASN A 88 12.72 -2.86 -25.35
C ASN A 88 12.68 -3.36 -23.88
N PRO A 89 13.14 -4.60 -23.58
CA PRO A 89 13.08 -5.16 -22.24
C PRO A 89 13.79 -4.32 -21.18
N ASN A 90 14.90 -3.68 -21.50
CA ASN A 90 15.66 -2.85 -20.57
C ASN A 90 14.87 -1.65 -20.04
N ARG A 91 13.93 -1.11 -20.83
CA ARG A 91 13.09 0.03 -20.42
C ARG A 91 12.13 -0.34 -19.29
N TYR A 92 11.68 -1.62 -19.20
CA TYR A 92 10.81 -2.10 -18.11
C TYR A 92 11.51 -2.01 -16.76
N TRP A 93 12.81 -2.27 -16.68
CA TRP A 93 13.55 -2.07 -15.45
C TRP A 93 13.49 -0.61 -14.96
N TYR A 94 13.76 0.36 -15.85
CA TYR A 94 13.70 1.78 -15.49
C TYR A 94 12.31 2.19 -15.03
N PHE A 95 11.28 1.75 -15.75
CA PHE A 95 9.90 2.04 -15.44
C PHE A 95 9.48 1.43 -14.09
N ASN A 96 9.76 0.16 -13.87
CA ASN A 96 9.42 -0.55 -12.65
C ASN A 96 10.14 0.02 -11.43
N VAL A 97 11.43 0.36 -11.56
CA VAL A 97 12.20 1.02 -10.47
C VAL A 97 11.63 2.39 -10.16
N ALA A 98 11.27 3.17 -11.19
CA ALA A 98 10.65 4.49 -11.00
C ALA A 98 9.30 4.37 -10.26
N LEU A 99 8.44 3.42 -10.65
CA LEU A 99 7.17 3.15 -9.96
C LEU A 99 7.39 2.72 -8.51
N ASN A 100 8.34 1.83 -8.25
CA ASN A 100 8.70 1.42 -6.88
C ASN A 100 9.21 2.61 -6.06
N GLY A 101 10.01 3.50 -6.66
CA GLY A 101 10.44 4.75 -6.05
C GLY A 101 9.28 5.69 -5.73
N LEU A 102 8.30 5.83 -6.65
CA LEU A 102 7.09 6.64 -6.40
C LEU A 102 6.23 6.07 -5.27
N LEU A 103 6.10 4.74 -5.19
CA LEU A 103 5.43 4.09 -4.06
C LEU A 103 6.15 4.36 -2.74
N ALA A 104 7.48 4.33 -2.73
CA ALA A 104 8.28 4.67 -1.57
C ALA A 104 8.12 6.15 -1.17
N CYS A 105 8.00 7.06 -2.13
CA CYS A 105 7.70 8.48 -1.89
C CYS A 105 6.29 8.67 -1.31
N PHE A 106 5.30 7.91 -1.78
CA PHE A 106 3.97 7.94 -1.20
C PHE A 106 3.96 7.35 0.22
N LEU A 107 4.66 6.24 0.43
CA LEU A 107 4.86 5.64 1.75
C LEU A 107 5.54 6.63 2.72
N PHE A 108 6.56 7.37 2.25
CA PHE A 108 7.21 8.45 2.99
C PHE A 108 6.20 9.53 3.40
N TYR A 109 5.40 10.03 2.46
CA TYR A 109 4.39 11.05 2.73
C TYR A 109 3.35 10.55 3.74
N PHE A 110 2.80 9.36 3.53
CA PHE A 110 1.81 8.78 4.43
C PHE A 110 2.41 8.51 5.82
N SER A 111 3.63 7.99 5.89
CA SER A 111 4.39 7.81 7.13
C SER A 111 4.60 9.14 7.87
N TRP A 112 4.88 10.23 7.13
CA TRP A 112 4.99 11.57 7.71
C TRP A 112 3.66 12.05 8.32
N VAL A 113 2.54 11.81 7.64
CA VAL A 113 1.20 12.14 8.15
C VAL A 113 0.90 11.37 9.43
N VAL A 114 1.04 10.04 9.44
CA VAL A 114 0.70 9.21 10.60
C VAL A 114 1.67 9.39 11.78
N SER A 115 2.93 9.72 11.50
CA SER A 115 3.93 10.04 12.53
C SER A 115 3.85 11.45 13.09
N LYS A 116 2.83 12.23 12.66
CA LYS A 116 2.61 13.62 13.10
C LYS A 116 3.78 14.54 12.81
N GLY A 117 4.30 14.48 11.60
CA GLY A 117 5.34 15.38 11.10
C GLY A 117 6.77 15.06 11.56
N LYS A 118 7.03 13.83 12.06
CA LYS A 118 8.41 13.36 12.29
C LYS A 118 9.16 13.34 10.96
N LYS A 119 10.40 13.82 10.94
CA LYS A 119 11.16 13.96 9.68
C LYS A 119 11.97 12.71 9.33
N LEU A 120 12.71 12.17 10.29
CA LEU A 120 13.66 11.08 10.05
C LEU A 120 12.97 9.72 9.90
N ILE A 121 11.94 9.45 10.71
CA ILE A 121 11.26 8.14 10.71
C ILE A 121 10.70 7.79 9.32
N PRO A 122 9.95 8.67 8.63
CA PRO A 122 9.44 8.36 7.29
C PRO A 122 10.54 8.06 6.27
N LEU A 123 11.64 8.82 6.31
CA LEU A 123 12.76 8.60 5.41
C LEU A 123 13.41 7.23 5.63
N PHE A 124 13.67 6.87 6.89
CA PHE A 124 14.26 5.57 7.22
C PHE A 124 13.35 4.40 6.82
N LEU A 125 12.05 4.51 7.06
CA LEU A 125 11.12 3.46 6.68
C LEU A 125 11.00 3.30 5.15
N SER A 126 11.15 4.39 4.40
CA SER A 126 11.23 4.33 2.93
C SER A 126 12.50 3.62 2.45
N VAL A 127 13.64 3.82 3.15
CA VAL A 127 14.88 3.07 2.88
C VAL A 127 14.69 1.59 3.16
N VAL A 128 14.04 1.22 4.28
CA VAL A 128 13.71 -0.19 4.58
C VAL A 128 12.81 -0.80 3.51
N PHE A 129 11.78 -0.07 3.09
CA PHE A 129 10.86 -0.51 2.04
C PHE A 129 11.59 -0.78 0.73
N LEU A 130 12.41 0.14 0.26
CA LEU A 130 13.17 -0.01 -1.00
C LEU A 130 14.25 -1.08 -0.92
N SER A 131 14.79 -1.32 0.27
CA SER A 131 15.81 -2.35 0.49
C SER A 131 15.23 -3.75 0.59
N ALA A 132 13.90 -3.88 0.80
CA ALA A 132 13.27 -5.15 1.01
C ALA A 132 13.24 -6.01 -0.27
N HIS A 133 13.45 -7.31 -0.09
CA HIS A 133 13.46 -8.26 -1.19
C HIS A 133 12.07 -8.51 -1.81
N PHE A 134 10.99 -8.08 -1.16
CA PHE A 134 9.62 -8.23 -1.66
C PHE A 134 9.34 -7.51 -2.98
N ALA A 135 10.13 -6.50 -3.32
CA ALA A 135 9.98 -5.73 -4.55
C ALA A 135 10.55 -6.42 -5.81
N TYR A 136 11.27 -7.53 -5.66
CA TYR A 136 11.98 -8.14 -6.80
C TYR A 136 11.07 -8.58 -7.92
N TYR A 137 9.96 -9.24 -7.59
CA TYR A 137 9.00 -9.67 -8.59
C TYR A 137 8.51 -8.48 -9.44
N GLN A 138 8.22 -7.36 -8.79
CA GLN A 138 7.69 -6.17 -9.43
C GLN A 138 8.72 -5.45 -10.30
N ILE A 139 10.00 -5.58 -9.95
CA ILE A 139 11.07 -4.87 -10.66
C ILE A 139 11.60 -5.69 -11.82
N ALA A 140 11.67 -7.01 -11.67
CA ALA A 140 12.28 -7.90 -12.64
C ALA A 140 11.36 -8.34 -13.78
N GLN A 141 10.08 -7.98 -13.77
CA GLN A 141 9.07 -8.43 -14.74
C GLN A 141 8.18 -7.30 -15.22
N ALA A 142 7.76 -7.32 -16.49
CA ALA A 142 6.70 -6.45 -16.99
C ALA A 142 5.38 -6.71 -16.27
N LEU A 143 5.03 -7.99 -16.04
CA LEU A 143 3.87 -8.42 -15.24
C LEU A 143 3.88 -7.88 -13.81
N GLY A 144 5.03 -7.44 -13.33
CA GLY A 144 5.23 -6.87 -12.01
C GLY A 144 4.37 -5.65 -11.70
N ILE A 145 3.88 -4.92 -12.70
CA ILE A 145 2.97 -3.78 -12.54
C ILE A 145 1.70 -4.18 -11.77
N LEU A 146 1.24 -5.42 -11.85
CA LEU A 146 0.06 -5.92 -11.12
C LEU A 146 0.16 -5.65 -9.62
N GLU A 147 1.26 -6.07 -9.00
CA GLU A 147 1.44 -5.92 -7.55
C GLU A 147 1.83 -4.49 -7.18
N THR A 148 2.51 -3.78 -8.06
CA THR A 148 2.82 -2.33 -7.91
C THR A 148 1.54 -1.50 -7.84
N LEU A 149 0.60 -1.71 -8.75
CA LEU A 149 -0.70 -1.06 -8.76
C LEU A 149 -1.55 -1.46 -7.55
N ALA A 150 -1.57 -2.76 -7.23
CA ALA A 150 -2.28 -3.26 -6.07
C ALA A 150 -1.77 -2.62 -4.77
N LEU A 151 -0.45 -2.48 -4.61
CA LEU A 151 0.13 -1.77 -3.47
C LEU A 151 -0.26 -0.28 -3.49
N GLY A 152 -0.14 0.40 -4.62
CA GLY A 152 -0.49 1.81 -4.75
C GLY A 152 -1.94 2.09 -4.37
N PHE A 153 -2.89 1.36 -4.95
CA PHE A 153 -4.31 1.52 -4.66
C PHE A 153 -4.67 1.08 -3.23
N SER A 154 -4.01 0.05 -2.69
CA SER A 154 -4.18 -0.36 -1.29
C SER A 154 -3.75 0.73 -0.32
N LEU A 155 -2.58 1.34 -0.54
CA LEU A 155 -2.07 2.41 0.29
C LEU A 155 -2.93 3.68 0.19
N LEU A 156 -3.43 4.01 -1.01
CA LEU A 156 -4.36 5.13 -1.21
C LEU A 156 -5.69 4.88 -0.50
N THR A 157 -6.25 3.67 -0.61
CA THR A 157 -7.46 3.28 0.13
C THR A 157 -7.25 3.43 1.64
N LEU A 158 -6.16 2.87 2.18
CA LEU A 158 -5.83 2.96 3.60
C LEU A 158 -5.60 4.41 4.04
N TYR A 159 -4.95 5.24 3.21
CA TYR A 159 -4.73 6.65 3.49
C TYR A 159 -6.05 7.41 3.65
N PHE A 160 -6.98 7.24 2.72
CA PHE A 160 -8.26 7.93 2.79
C PHE A 160 -9.16 7.41 3.91
N LEU A 161 -9.15 6.10 4.22
CA LEU A 161 -9.82 5.55 5.41
C LEU A 161 -9.21 6.11 6.72
N TYR A 162 -7.89 6.26 6.77
CA TYR A 162 -7.23 6.92 7.90
C TYR A 162 -7.66 8.38 8.04
N GLN A 163 -7.78 9.11 6.93
CA GLN A 163 -8.28 10.49 6.93
C GLN A 163 -9.75 10.57 7.33
N GLU A 164 -10.62 9.66 6.88
CA GLU A 164 -12.01 9.56 7.31
C GLU A 164 -12.15 9.41 8.83
N LEU A 165 -11.27 8.58 9.42
CA LEU A 165 -11.27 8.32 10.85
C LEU A 165 -10.79 9.53 11.67
N ASN A 166 -9.86 10.33 11.13
CA ASN A 166 -9.16 11.38 11.89
C ASN A 166 -9.53 12.81 11.50
N GLU A 167 -10.06 13.05 10.27
CA GLU A 167 -10.41 14.38 9.75
C GLU A 167 -11.90 14.49 9.47
N GLU A 168 -12.61 15.36 10.22
CA GLU A 168 -14.03 15.61 10.01
C GLU A 168 -14.30 16.52 8.80
N LYS A 169 -13.42 17.51 8.58
CA LYS A 169 -13.65 18.61 7.63
C LYS A 169 -13.82 18.17 6.18
N HIS A 170 -13.20 17.06 5.79
CA HIS A 170 -13.15 16.59 4.41
C HIS A 170 -13.73 15.18 4.24
N PHE A 171 -14.69 14.81 5.08
CA PHE A 171 -15.24 13.47 5.11
C PHE A 171 -15.76 12.97 3.76
N LEU A 172 -16.62 13.74 3.09
CA LEU A 172 -17.20 13.32 1.80
C LEU A 172 -16.11 13.10 0.74
N ARG A 173 -15.13 13.98 0.69
CA ARG A 173 -13.98 13.83 -0.22
C ARG A 173 -13.23 12.53 0.09
N ASN A 174 -12.91 12.29 1.36
CA ASN A 174 -12.15 11.11 1.77
C ASN A 174 -12.95 9.82 1.51
N LEU A 175 -14.26 9.83 1.77
CA LEU A 175 -15.17 8.73 1.45
C LEU A 175 -15.17 8.42 -0.05
N VAL A 176 -15.30 9.43 -0.91
CA VAL A 176 -15.30 9.23 -2.37
C VAL A 176 -13.96 8.63 -2.83
N PHE A 177 -12.84 9.16 -2.36
CA PHE A 177 -11.52 8.67 -2.77
C PHE A 177 -11.20 7.28 -2.20
N SER A 178 -11.57 6.97 -0.95
CA SER A 178 -11.35 5.63 -0.41
C SER A 178 -12.09 4.56 -1.22
N HIS A 179 -13.35 4.84 -1.58
CA HIS A 179 -14.14 3.96 -2.43
C HIS A 179 -13.65 3.89 -3.87
N LEU A 180 -13.21 5.02 -4.46
CA LEU A 180 -12.65 5.04 -5.81
C LEU A 180 -11.39 4.16 -5.89
N PHE A 181 -10.44 4.34 -4.97
CA PHE A 181 -9.20 3.56 -4.98
C PHE A 181 -9.45 2.09 -4.63
N PHE A 182 -10.41 1.80 -3.76
CA PHE A 182 -10.83 0.43 -3.52
C PHE A 182 -11.46 -0.22 -4.77
N PHE A 183 -12.28 0.50 -5.50
CA PHE A 183 -12.84 0.03 -6.76
C PHE A 183 -11.71 -0.29 -7.77
N LEU A 184 -10.76 0.62 -7.95
CA LEU A 184 -9.59 0.36 -8.80
C LEU A 184 -8.78 -0.84 -8.31
N LEU A 185 -8.62 -1.00 -7.01
CA LEU A 185 -7.90 -2.09 -6.39
C LEU A 185 -8.52 -3.46 -6.68
N ILE A 186 -9.83 -3.62 -6.47
CA ILE A 186 -10.50 -4.92 -6.67
C ILE A 186 -10.54 -5.33 -8.15
N PHE A 187 -10.56 -4.36 -9.08
CA PHE A 187 -10.44 -4.60 -10.51
C PHE A 187 -8.99 -4.67 -11.02
N THR A 188 -8.01 -4.38 -10.16
CA THR A 188 -6.61 -4.70 -10.38
C THR A 188 -6.31 -6.11 -9.91
N HIS A 189 -6.71 -6.45 -8.69
CA HIS A 189 -6.47 -7.78 -8.11
C HIS A 189 -7.63 -8.20 -7.20
N GLU A 190 -8.36 -9.21 -7.62
CA GLU A 190 -9.63 -9.68 -7.04
C GLU A 190 -9.54 -10.04 -5.55
N ARG A 191 -8.39 -10.52 -5.06
CA ARG A 191 -8.19 -10.92 -3.65
C ARG A 191 -8.48 -9.79 -2.65
N TYR A 192 -8.28 -8.54 -3.08
CA TYR A 192 -8.45 -7.39 -2.19
C TYR A 192 -9.89 -7.03 -1.89
N ILE A 193 -10.87 -7.76 -2.44
CA ILE A 193 -12.27 -7.67 -1.97
C ILE A 193 -12.37 -7.99 -0.47
N ALA A 194 -11.43 -8.76 0.06
CA ALA A 194 -11.31 -9.04 1.50
C ALA A 194 -11.17 -7.78 2.36
N LEU A 195 -10.71 -6.64 1.81
CA LEU A 195 -10.58 -5.38 2.54
C LEU A 195 -11.89 -4.65 2.79
N LEU A 196 -13.01 -5.13 2.23
CA LEU A 196 -14.33 -4.50 2.37
C LEU A 196 -14.72 -4.15 3.82
N PRO A 197 -14.51 -5.02 4.83
CA PRO A 197 -14.86 -4.71 6.22
C PRO A 197 -14.15 -3.49 6.82
N LEU A 198 -13.02 -3.06 6.25
CA LEU A 198 -12.29 -1.88 6.73
C LEU A 198 -13.09 -0.59 6.65
N PHE A 199 -14.03 -0.49 5.69
CA PHE A 199 -14.87 0.69 5.52
C PHE A 199 -15.80 0.94 6.71
N TYR A 200 -16.08 -0.08 7.49
CA TYR A 200 -16.89 0.06 8.71
C TYR A 200 -16.09 0.57 9.91
N VAL A 201 -14.75 0.52 9.88
CA VAL A 201 -13.92 0.98 11.00
C VAL A 201 -14.08 2.49 11.24
N PRO A 202 -13.96 3.40 10.24
CA PRO A 202 -14.23 4.82 10.45
C PRO A 202 -15.65 5.07 10.96
N LEU A 203 -16.64 4.35 10.45
CA LEU A 203 -18.04 4.53 10.82
C LEU A 203 -18.31 4.15 12.29
N LEU A 204 -17.69 3.08 12.78
CA LEU A 204 -17.83 2.62 14.16
C LEU A 204 -17.18 3.56 15.18
N PHE A 205 -16.04 4.16 14.83
CA PHE A 205 -15.28 5.00 15.77
C PHE A 205 -15.56 6.49 15.63
N ARG A 206 -16.00 6.98 14.48
CA ARG A 206 -16.36 8.38 14.24
C ARG A 206 -17.71 8.77 14.84
N GLY A 207 -18.76 7.97 14.68
CA GLY A 207 -20.14 8.31 15.05
C GLY A 207 -20.37 8.60 16.55
N ARG A 208 -19.43 8.22 17.41
CA ARG A 208 -19.48 8.53 18.84
C ARG A 208 -18.92 9.91 19.19
N ALA A 209 -17.98 10.43 18.38
CA ALA A 209 -17.44 11.78 18.55
C ALA A 209 -18.45 12.85 18.12
N GLU A 210 -19.22 12.60 17.06
CA GLU A 210 -20.24 13.51 16.54
C GLU A 210 -21.46 13.64 17.49
N LYS A 211 -21.91 12.52 18.05
CA LYS A 211 -22.94 12.54 19.11
C LYS A 211 -22.53 13.35 20.35
N ALA A 212 -21.25 13.33 20.70
CA ALA A 212 -20.71 14.14 21.77
C ALA A 212 -20.71 15.64 21.45
N LYS A 213 -20.46 16.05 20.19
CA LYS A 213 -20.50 17.46 19.74
C LYS A 213 -21.93 17.99 19.64
N ILE A 214 -22.88 17.21 19.11
CA ILE A 214 -24.29 17.60 19.00
C ILE A 214 -24.89 17.86 20.39
N LEU A 215 -24.52 17.03 21.38
CA LEU A 215 -24.95 17.20 22.76
C LEU A 215 -24.34 18.45 23.45
N THR A 216 -23.21 18.97 22.99
CA THR A 216 -22.56 20.17 23.55
C THR A 216 -22.89 21.43 22.79
N GLY A 217 -23.13 21.38 21.46
CA GLY A 217 -23.46 22.53 20.62
C GLY A 217 -24.89 23.02 20.78
N GLY A 218 -25.81 22.18 21.26
CA GLY A 218 -27.24 22.52 21.36
C GLY A 218 -27.63 23.44 22.52
N LYS A 219 -26.73 23.80 23.43
CA LYS A 219 -27.06 24.66 24.57
C LYS A 219 -26.74 26.14 24.40
N ASN A 220 -26.02 26.56 23.37
CA ASN A 220 -25.64 27.97 23.18
C ASN A 220 -26.44 28.72 22.10
N ALA A 221 -27.48 28.11 21.52
CA ALA A 221 -28.33 28.77 20.51
C ALA A 221 -29.63 29.35 21.07
N GLY A 222 -29.78 29.47 22.38
CA GLY A 222 -31.05 29.76 23.04
C GLY A 222 -31.19 31.12 23.72
N HIS A 223 -30.37 32.16 23.44
CA HIS A 223 -30.58 33.47 24.06
C HIS A 223 -30.00 34.64 23.23
N GLN A 224 -30.52 34.85 22.03
CA GLN A 224 -30.46 36.18 21.37
C GLN A 224 -31.57 36.23 20.32
N GLY A 225 -32.61 36.96 20.58
CA GLY A 225 -33.64 37.26 19.56
C GLY A 225 -35.06 37.37 20.10
N GLN A 226 -35.27 38.20 21.12
CA GLN A 226 -36.61 38.60 21.50
C GLN A 226 -36.68 40.14 21.61
N THR A 227 -36.58 40.80 20.45
CA THR A 227 -37.03 42.17 20.21
C THR A 227 -36.98 42.37 18.69
N ASP A 228 -38.13 42.29 18.04
CA ASP A 228 -38.59 42.97 16.83
C ASP A 228 -39.67 42.11 16.14
N ARG A 229 -40.82 42.04 16.78
CA ARG A 229 -42.07 41.63 16.14
C ARG A 229 -42.90 42.87 16.00
N ASP A 230 -42.82 43.51 14.86
CA ASP A 230 -43.91 44.36 14.33
C ASP A 230 -43.47 45.00 13.00
N ARG A 231 -43.30 44.23 11.93
CA ARG A 231 -43.36 44.69 10.52
C ARG A 231 -43.09 43.50 9.59
N ALA A 232 -44.11 42.95 9.04
CA ALA A 232 -44.12 42.32 7.72
C ALA A 232 -45.13 41.18 7.64
N GLY A 233 -46.31 41.48 7.17
CA GLY A 233 -47.37 40.48 6.99
C GLY A 233 -47.42 39.77 5.62
N GLN A 234 -46.49 40.01 4.72
CA GLN A 234 -46.49 39.34 3.39
C GLN A 234 -45.20 38.63 3.00
N ASP A 235 -44.04 39.01 3.55
CA ASP A 235 -42.76 38.34 3.27
C ASP A 235 -42.56 37.05 4.09
N THR A 236 -43.43 36.79 5.07
CA THR A 236 -43.29 35.67 6.00
C THR A 236 -43.59 34.31 5.38
N VAL A 237 -44.54 34.23 4.43
CA VAL A 237 -44.92 32.94 3.81
C VAL A 237 -43.84 32.43 2.87
N GLU A 238 -43.24 33.31 2.08
CA GLU A 238 -42.15 32.93 1.17
C GLU A 238 -40.86 32.60 1.93
N ALA A 239 -40.59 33.31 3.03
CA ALA A 239 -39.46 32.99 3.93
C ALA A 239 -39.67 31.66 4.66
N GLU A 240 -40.89 31.35 5.13
CA GLU A 240 -41.21 30.05 5.74
C GLU A 240 -41.14 28.89 4.73
N TRP A 241 -41.56 29.10 3.47
CA TRP A 241 -41.39 28.09 2.40
C TRP A 241 -39.91 27.81 2.09
N LYS A 242 -39.10 28.84 1.93
CA LYS A 242 -37.66 28.73 1.72
C LYS A 242 -36.96 28.06 2.93
N GLU A 243 -37.39 28.37 4.15
CA GLU A 243 -36.84 27.72 5.35
C GLU A 243 -37.26 26.24 5.46
N ARG A 244 -38.49 25.88 5.08
CA ARG A 244 -38.96 24.49 5.00
C ARG A 244 -38.21 23.72 3.91
N GLU A 245 -38.06 24.29 2.73
CA GLU A 245 -37.33 23.70 1.62
C GLU A 245 -35.85 23.45 1.98
N GLN A 246 -35.20 24.44 2.60
CA GLN A 246 -33.85 24.29 3.14
C GLN A 246 -33.76 23.24 4.27
N LYS A 247 -34.76 23.13 5.13
CA LYS A 247 -34.81 22.09 6.17
C LYS A 247 -35.04 20.69 5.57
N GLU A 248 -35.86 20.57 4.55
CA GLU A 248 -36.07 19.30 3.83
C GLU A 248 -34.82 18.88 3.04
N GLU A 249 -34.17 19.82 2.35
CA GLU A 249 -32.94 19.59 1.65
C GLU A 249 -31.82 19.18 2.61
N LYS A 250 -31.68 19.89 3.75
CA LYS A 250 -30.76 19.51 4.83
C LYS A 250 -31.07 18.13 5.41
N LYS A 251 -32.36 17.75 5.55
CA LYS A 251 -32.75 16.40 5.99
C LYS A 251 -32.40 15.32 4.95
N LYS A 252 -32.63 15.58 3.66
CA LYS A 252 -32.25 14.67 2.58
C LYS A 252 -30.72 14.47 2.51
N ILE A 253 -29.97 15.58 2.56
CA ILE A 253 -28.51 15.55 2.60
C ILE A 253 -28.02 14.79 3.85
N PHE A 254 -28.62 15.03 5.02
CA PHE A 254 -28.29 14.33 6.26
C PHE A 254 -28.61 12.83 6.18
N PHE A 255 -29.75 12.45 5.60
CA PHE A 255 -30.11 11.05 5.40
C PHE A 255 -29.11 10.34 4.46
N PHE A 256 -28.78 10.96 3.32
CA PHE A 256 -27.80 10.43 2.38
C PHE A 256 -26.41 10.30 3.02
N THR A 257 -25.95 11.34 3.70
CA THR A 257 -24.61 11.33 4.32
C THR A 257 -24.52 10.37 5.50
N SER A 258 -25.62 10.04 6.16
CA SER A 258 -25.63 9.11 7.30
C SER A 258 -25.74 7.64 6.90
N HIS A 259 -26.41 7.30 5.78
CA HIS A 259 -26.66 5.91 5.36
C HIS A 259 -25.77 5.45 4.20
N LEU A 260 -25.43 6.37 3.28
CA LEU A 260 -24.58 6.07 2.13
C LEU A 260 -23.27 5.37 2.49
N PRO A 261 -22.52 5.81 3.52
CA PRO A 261 -21.25 5.14 3.88
C PRO A 261 -21.41 3.66 4.29
N TYR A 262 -22.57 3.26 4.81
CA TYR A 262 -22.83 1.87 5.18
C TYR A 262 -23.24 1.00 3.98
N ILE A 263 -23.90 1.59 3.01
CA ILE A 263 -24.44 0.87 1.84
C ILE A 263 -23.38 0.76 0.74
N LEU A 264 -22.55 1.78 0.59
CA LEU A 264 -21.60 1.88 -0.52
C LEU A 264 -20.60 0.71 -0.61
N PRO A 265 -20.00 0.20 0.50
CA PRO A 265 -19.13 -0.99 0.44
C PRO A 265 -19.88 -2.22 -0.09
N LEU A 266 -21.11 -2.45 0.37
CA LEU A 266 -21.94 -3.56 -0.07
C LEU A 266 -22.35 -3.44 -1.55
N ALA A 267 -22.67 -2.22 -1.97
CA ALA A 267 -22.99 -1.93 -3.38
C ALA A 267 -21.76 -2.19 -4.28
N GLN A 268 -20.56 -1.84 -3.84
CA GLN A 268 -19.32 -2.14 -4.57
C GLN A 268 -19.06 -3.65 -4.67
N ALA A 269 -19.25 -4.39 -3.58
CA ALA A 269 -19.12 -5.84 -3.61
C ALA A 269 -20.15 -6.47 -4.58
N PHE A 270 -21.40 -6.05 -4.49
CA PHE A 270 -22.44 -6.50 -5.41
C PHE A 270 -22.08 -6.20 -6.87
N LEU A 271 -21.67 -4.97 -7.15
CA LEU A 271 -21.27 -4.54 -8.49
C LEU A 271 -20.08 -5.36 -9.01
N PHE A 272 -19.07 -5.59 -8.18
CA PHE A 272 -17.91 -6.42 -8.52
C PHE A 272 -18.32 -7.83 -8.93
N TYR A 273 -19.13 -8.51 -8.12
CA TYR A 273 -19.58 -9.86 -8.41
C TYR A 273 -20.54 -9.91 -9.61
N ALA A 274 -21.41 -8.91 -9.78
CA ALA A 274 -22.32 -8.81 -10.91
C ALA A 274 -21.57 -8.64 -12.24
N ILE A 275 -20.61 -7.69 -12.29
CA ILE A 275 -19.77 -7.46 -13.46
C ILE A 275 -18.94 -8.71 -13.78
N ARG A 276 -18.35 -9.35 -12.77
CA ARG A 276 -17.59 -10.57 -12.94
C ARG A 276 -18.47 -11.71 -13.50
N LYS A 277 -19.67 -11.90 -12.97
CA LYS A 277 -20.63 -12.90 -13.50
C LYS A 277 -20.98 -12.63 -14.95
N PHE A 278 -21.21 -11.37 -15.29
CA PHE A 278 -21.51 -10.97 -16.67
C PHE A 278 -20.31 -11.21 -17.60
N ALA A 279 -19.11 -10.79 -17.20
CA ALA A 279 -17.92 -10.85 -18.04
C ALA A 279 -17.39 -12.28 -18.25
N ILE A 280 -17.33 -13.10 -17.20
CA ILE A 280 -16.68 -14.43 -17.24
C ILE A 280 -17.55 -15.59 -16.77
N GLY A 281 -18.84 -15.37 -16.56
CA GLY A 281 -19.81 -16.42 -16.22
C GLY A 281 -19.71 -17.00 -14.80
N SER A 282 -18.78 -16.49 -13.95
CA SER A 282 -18.53 -17.01 -12.59
C SER A 282 -18.54 -15.92 -11.54
N PHE A 283 -19.21 -16.15 -10.41
CA PHE A 283 -19.14 -15.26 -9.25
C PHE A 283 -17.82 -15.43 -8.49
N VAL A 284 -17.38 -16.68 -8.30
CA VAL A 284 -16.20 -17.00 -7.51
C VAL A 284 -14.94 -16.86 -8.36
N PRO A 285 -13.88 -16.23 -7.86
CA PRO A 285 -12.60 -16.26 -8.51
C PRO A 285 -12.14 -17.72 -8.68
N LYS A 286 -12.18 -18.23 -9.91
CA LYS A 286 -11.51 -19.47 -10.24
C LYS A 286 -10.07 -19.08 -10.56
N GLY A 287 -9.15 -19.39 -9.67
CA GLY A 287 -7.75 -19.27 -9.97
C GLY A 287 -7.31 -20.29 -11.01
N THR A 288 -6.25 -20.00 -11.74
CA THR A 288 -5.54 -20.97 -12.57
C THR A 288 -4.19 -21.25 -11.95
N GLY A 289 -3.79 -22.51 -11.94
CA GLY A 289 -2.53 -22.92 -11.33
C GLY A 289 -2.48 -22.58 -9.84
N GLY A 290 -1.38 -22.10 -9.34
CA GLY A 290 -1.17 -21.88 -7.92
C GLY A 290 -2.01 -20.80 -7.21
N THR A 291 -2.98 -20.20 -7.88
CA THR A 291 -3.88 -19.20 -7.30
C THR A 291 -5.31 -19.70 -7.14
N GLU A 292 -5.55 -21.01 -7.31
CA GLU A 292 -6.84 -21.61 -7.04
C GLU A 292 -7.15 -21.51 -5.54
N VAL A 293 -8.40 -21.13 -5.24
CA VAL A 293 -8.93 -21.33 -3.89
C VAL A 293 -9.17 -22.84 -3.76
N THR A 294 -8.66 -23.42 -2.70
CA THR A 294 -8.76 -24.86 -2.48
C THR A 294 -10.23 -25.31 -2.48
N GLU A 295 -10.59 -26.27 -3.30
CA GLU A 295 -11.94 -26.88 -3.31
C GLU A 295 -12.26 -27.50 -1.94
N SER A 296 -11.24 -27.98 -1.22
CA SER A 296 -11.32 -28.48 0.16
C SER A 296 -10.67 -27.50 1.12
N PHE A 297 -11.33 -26.37 1.42
CA PHE A 297 -10.81 -25.39 2.38
C PHE A 297 -10.64 -26.01 3.79
N LYS A 298 -9.40 -26.03 4.28
CA LYS A 298 -9.08 -26.37 5.66
C LYS A 298 -8.57 -25.13 6.37
N LEU A 299 -9.28 -24.73 7.42
CA LEU A 299 -8.88 -23.57 8.23
C LEU A 299 -7.47 -23.71 8.81
N THR A 300 -7.06 -24.92 9.15
CA THR A 300 -5.70 -25.22 9.63
C THR A 300 -4.63 -24.85 8.63
N ASP A 301 -4.83 -25.17 7.36
CA ASP A 301 -3.86 -24.91 6.30
C ASP A 301 -3.78 -23.39 6.01
N ALA A 302 -4.94 -22.71 6.00
CA ALA A 302 -5.00 -21.27 5.85
C ALA A 302 -4.30 -20.53 7.02
N LEU A 303 -4.50 -20.99 8.26
CA LEU A 303 -3.80 -20.45 9.43
C LEU A 303 -2.30 -20.71 9.35
N GLN A 304 -1.88 -21.89 8.93
CA GLN A 304 -0.47 -22.22 8.73
C GLN A 304 0.17 -21.31 7.69
N ASN A 305 -0.50 -21.09 6.56
CA ASN A 305 -0.06 -20.16 5.53
C ASN A 305 0.02 -18.72 6.05
N ALA A 306 -0.99 -18.26 6.79
CA ALA A 306 -1.00 -16.93 7.39
C ALA A 306 0.18 -16.73 8.37
N PHE A 307 0.47 -17.71 9.23
CA PHE A 307 1.63 -17.68 10.11
C PHE A 307 2.94 -17.67 9.32
N ALA A 308 3.04 -18.45 8.25
CA ALA A 308 4.20 -18.46 7.39
C ALA A 308 4.46 -17.09 6.74
N GLU A 309 3.41 -16.40 6.27
CA GLU A 309 3.52 -15.03 5.75
C GLU A 309 3.99 -14.04 6.82
N VAL A 310 3.46 -14.10 8.03
CA VAL A 310 3.91 -13.26 9.14
C VAL A 310 5.39 -13.49 9.45
N TYR A 311 5.81 -14.75 9.54
CA TYR A 311 7.22 -15.09 9.72
C TYR A 311 8.09 -14.57 8.57
N TYR A 312 7.59 -14.64 7.36
CA TYR A 312 8.31 -14.16 6.19
C TYR A 312 8.47 -12.62 6.18
N ILE A 313 7.44 -11.88 6.55
CA ILE A 313 7.49 -10.41 6.68
C ILE A 313 8.61 -9.98 7.63
N PHE A 314 8.81 -10.69 8.73
CA PHE A 314 9.85 -10.39 9.72
C PHE A 314 11.18 -11.10 9.45
N GLY A 315 11.32 -11.83 8.35
CA GLY A 315 12.52 -12.59 7.99
C GLY A 315 12.70 -13.89 8.76
N PHE A 316 11.70 -14.37 9.48
CA PHE A 316 11.67 -15.73 10.01
C PHE A 316 11.28 -16.70 8.90
N GLN A 317 12.04 -17.79 8.80
CA GLN A 317 11.77 -18.69 7.71
C GLN A 317 11.49 -20.12 8.15
N LYS A 318 10.23 -20.46 8.12
CA LYS A 318 9.68 -21.72 7.63
C LYS A 318 8.40 -21.35 6.88
N GLY A 319 8.54 -20.79 5.70
CA GLY A 319 7.40 -20.55 4.82
C GLY A 319 7.10 -21.76 3.97
N PRO A 320 5.90 -21.85 3.37
CA PRO A 320 5.65 -22.75 2.26
C PRO A 320 6.72 -22.55 1.17
N GLU A 321 7.02 -23.62 0.45
CA GLU A 321 8.06 -23.66 -0.60
C GLU A 321 7.93 -22.50 -1.60
N HIS A 322 6.71 -22.07 -1.90
CA HIS A 322 6.39 -21.00 -2.85
C HIS A 322 6.56 -19.57 -2.32
N LEU A 323 6.86 -19.36 -1.03
CA LEU A 323 7.24 -18.03 -0.54
C LEU A 323 8.63 -17.60 -1.03
N ASN A 324 9.35 -18.49 -1.69
CA ASN A 324 10.69 -18.26 -2.23
C ASN A 324 11.66 -17.70 -1.18
N GLY A 325 11.48 -18.14 0.06
CA GLY A 325 12.37 -17.76 1.13
C GLY A 325 13.53 -18.74 1.28
N ILE A 326 14.59 -18.29 1.94
CA ILE A 326 15.72 -19.15 2.28
C ILE A 326 15.29 -20.08 3.41
N PRO A 327 15.39 -21.42 3.25
CA PRO A 327 15.17 -22.34 4.34
C PRO A 327 16.03 -21.94 5.55
N TRP A 328 15.42 -21.93 6.75
CA TRP A 328 16.10 -21.41 7.95
C TRP A 328 17.42 -22.14 8.23
N GLU A 329 17.47 -23.41 7.91
CA GLU A 329 18.64 -24.28 8.07
C GLU A 329 19.83 -23.83 7.22
N LYS A 330 19.55 -23.20 6.06
CA LYS A 330 20.56 -22.69 5.13
C LYS A 330 21.05 -21.29 5.48
N VAL A 331 20.36 -20.58 6.39
CA VAL A 331 20.78 -19.24 6.84
C VAL A 331 21.99 -19.36 7.76
N SER A 332 23.05 -18.57 7.50
CA SER A 332 24.26 -18.60 8.32
C SER A 332 23.96 -18.25 9.79
N PRO A 333 24.70 -18.78 10.78
CA PRO A 333 24.48 -18.52 12.19
C PRO A 333 24.48 -17.02 12.53
N ASP A 334 25.36 -16.25 11.90
CA ASP A 334 25.47 -14.80 12.17
C ASP A 334 24.27 -14.02 11.60
N MET A 335 23.78 -14.40 10.40
CA MET A 335 22.55 -13.83 9.86
C MET A 335 21.33 -14.19 10.71
N ARG A 336 21.26 -15.40 11.28
CA ARG A 336 20.20 -15.77 12.22
C ARG A 336 20.20 -14.88 13.45
N LYS A 337 21.39 -14.59 14.02
CA LYS A 337 21.54 -13.65 15.15
C LYS A 337 21.06 -12.25 14.78
N LEU A 338 21.41 -11.73 13.60
CA LEU A 338 20.94 -10.42 13.12
C LEU A 338 19.42 -10.37 12.92
N VAL A 339 18.82 -11.43 12.37
CA VAL A 339 17.36 -11.55 12.24
C VAL A 339 16.70 -11.50 13.61
N TYR A 340 17.15 -12.29 14.58
CA TYR A 340 16.60 -12.29 15.93
C TYR A 340 16.78 -10.92 16.62
N ALA A 341 17.96 -10.31 16.48
CA ALA A 341 18.23 -9.00 17.04
C ALA A 341 17.30 -7.91 16.44
N SER A 342 17.11 -7.93 15.10
CA SER A 342 16.21 -6.97 14.44
C SER A 342 14.76 -7.11 14.90
N ILE A 343 14.28 -8.35 15.09
CA ILE A 343 12.94 -8.63 15.58
C ILE A 343 12.78 -8.23 17.03
N ALA A 344 13.76 -8.55 17.88
CA ALA A 344 13.75 -8.17 19.28
C ALA A 344 13.68 -6.65 19.44
N VAL A 345 14.49 -5.89 18.67
CA VAL A 345 14.45 -4.43 18.66
C VAL A 345 13.09 -3.90 18.18
N LEU A 346 12.53 -4.49 17.11
CA LEU A 346 11.21 -4.10 16.61
C LEU A 346 10.12 -4.37 17.64
N ALA A 347 10.06 -5.59 18.18
CA ALA A 347 9.05 -5.98 19.18
C ALA A 347 9.12 -5.13 20.45
N PHE A 348 10.33 -4.89 20.96
CA PHE A 348 10.57 -4.03 22.10
C PHE A 348 10.13 -2.59 21.82
N THR A 349 10.45 -2.05 20.65
CA THR A 349 10.02 -0.70 20.25
C THR A 349 8.50 -0.59 20.16
N VAL A 350 7.83 -1.57 19.54
CA VAL A 350 6.36 -1.63 19.46
C VAL A 350 5.74 -1.66 20.86
N LEU A 351 6.24 -2.53 21.74
CA LEU A 351 5.74 -2.64 23.12
C LEU A 351 5.90 -1.32 23.87
N LEU A 352 7.09 -0.71 23.82
CA LEU A 352 7.32 0.59 24.44
C LEU A 352 6.40 1.67 23.86
N CYS A 353 6.22 1.71 22.55
CA CYS A 353 5.32 2.68 21.91
C CYS A 353 3.88 2.52 22.39
N LEU A 354 3.38 1.29 22.53
CA LEU A 354 2.04 1.02 23.06
C LEU A 354 1.91 1.48 24.51
N ILE A 355 2.88 1.14 25.36
CA ILE A 355 2.90 1.56 26.78
C ILE A 355 2.90 3.10 26.87
N PHE A 356 3.81 3.76 26.17
CA PHE A 356 3.90 5.23 26.19
C PHE A 356 2.66 5.91 25.63
N ALA A 357 2.04 5.36 24.56
CA ALA A 357 0.79 5.87 24.00
C ALA A 357 -0.35 5.78 25.04
N LEU A 358 -0.49 4.65 25.72
CA LEU A 358 -1.50 4.46 26.78
C LEU A 358 -1.22 5.39 27.96
N VAL A 359 0.00 5.40 28.49
CA VAL A 359 0.38 6.30 29.60
C VAL A 359 0.06 7.76 29.26
N ARG A 360 0.30 8.18 28.01
CA ARG A 360 0.01 9.53 27.57
C ARG A 360 -1.48 9.85 27.51
N ILE A 361 -2.29 8.92 27.01
CA ILE A 361 -3.76 9.07 26.99
C ILE A 361 -4.29 9.26 28.44
N PHE A 362 -3.68 8.55 29.40
CA PHE A 362 -4.13 8.58 30.80
C PHE A 362 -3.48 9.71 31.65
N LYS A 363 -2.28 10.21 31.31
CA LYS A 363 -1.50 11.16 32.14
C LYS A 363 -1.86 12.64 31.93
N THR A 364 -2.60 13.02 30.90
CA THR A 364 -2.88 14.42 30.52
C THR A 364 -3.70 15.19 31.59
N GLU A 365 -4.04 14.59 32.69
CA GLU A 365 -4.88 15.14 33.75
C GLU A 365 -4.14 16.09 34.73
N LYS A 366 -2.82 15.91 34.94
CA LYS A 366 -2.12 16.62 36.03
C LYS A 366 -1.60 18.02 35.70
N SER A 367 -1.40 18.34 34.39
CA SER A 367 -0.78 19.63 34.04
C SER A 367 -1.78 20.77 33.89
N THR A 368 -3.02 20.48 33.49
CA THR A 368 -4.06 21.51 33.29
C THR A 368 -4.69 21.95 34.63
N GLY A 369 -4.72 21.07 35.62
CA GLY A 369 -5.25 21.40 36.95
C GLY A 369 -4.31 22.30 37.78
N ARG A 370 -2.98 22.23 37.56
CA ARG A 370 -2.03 23.09 38.27
C ARG A 370 -2.02 24.53 37.77
N ASN A 371 -2.20 24.75 36.47
CA ASN A 371 -2.20 26.10 35.89
C ASN A 371 -3.50 26.86 36.14
N LEU A 372 -4.64 26.17 36.38
CA LEU A 372 -5.89 26.82 36.76
C LEU A 372 -5.96 27.13 38.26
N GLY A 373 -5.37 26.29 39.11
CA GLY A 373 -5.29 26.55 40.54
C GLY A 373 -4.43 27.79 40.87
N SER A 374 -3.28 27.93 40.19
CA SER A 374 -2.36 29.05 40.42
C SER A 374 -2.82 30.37 39.80
N SER A 375 -3.62 30.35 38.70
CA SER A 375 -4.17 31.58 38.12
C SER A 375 -5.45 32.07 38.80
N MET A 376 -6.17 31.20 39.52
CA MET A 376 -7.32 31.62 40.35
C MET A 376 -6.87 32.14 41.73
N GLU A 377 -5.77 31.65 42.30
CA GLU A 377 -5.25 32.18 43.57
C GLU A 377 -4.58 33.52 43.43
N SER A 378 -4.00 33.85 42.26
CA SER A 378 -3.27 35.12 42.07
C SER A 378 -4.11 36.28 41.51
N GLY A 379 -5.33 36.05 40.99
CA GLY A 379 -6.13 37.05 40.30
C GLY A 379 -7.39 37.55 41.02
N SER A 380 -7.81 36.90 42.09
CA SER A 380 -9.14 37.19 42.69
C SER A 380 -9.12 37.72 44.13
N GLY A 381 -7.93 37.85 44.75
CA GLY A 381 -7.83 38.14 46.17
C GLY A 381 -7.84 39.62 46.56
N SER A 382 -7.54 40.56 45.66
CA SER A 382 -7.28 41.93 46.12
C SER A 382 -8.27 43.04 45.72
N ASN A 383 -9.21 42.78 44.79
CA ASN A 383 -10.13 43.81 44.30
C ASN A 383 -11.62 43.57 44.59
N ILE A 384 -11.99 42.45 45.21
CA ILE A 384 -13.41 42.16 45.53
C ILE A 384 -13.70 42.36 47.02
N GLU A 385 -12.71 42.33 47.91
CA GLU A 385 -12.92 42.53 49.37
C GLU A 385 -13.30 43.94 49.76
N ASN A 386 -12.93 44.96 49.00
CA ASN A 386 -13.21 46.37 49.33
C ASN A 386 -14.57 46.89 48.83
N SER A 387 -15.38 46.09 48.10
CA SER A 387 -16.70 46.54 47.57
C SER A 387 -17.93 45.96 48.29
N ILE A 388 -17.75 45.07 49.27
CA ILE A 388 -18.89 44.30 49.83
C ILE A 388 -19.05 44.55 51.35
N GLU A 389 -18.74 45.74 51.84
CA GLU A 389 -18.93 45.96 53.29
C GLU A 389 -20.33 46.43 53.72
N ASN A 390 -21.23 46.67 52.78
CA ASN A 390 -22.56 47.18 53.11
C ASN A 390 -23.70 46.50 52.38
N SER A 391 -24.05 45.27 52.72
CA SER A 391 -25.42 44.77 52.56
C SER A 391 -25.66 43.36 53.16
N THR A 392 -26.82 43.22 53.81
CA THR A 392 -27.37 42.08 54.49
C THR A 392 -27.67 40.84 53.62
N GLY A 393 -26.94 40.65 52.51
CA GLY A 393 -27.11 39.56 51.53
C GLY A 393 -25.95 38.60 51.45
N LYS A 394 -24.99 38.64 52.39
CA LYS A 394 -23.68 37.92 52.32
C LYS A 394 -23.76 36.39 52.15
N LYS A 395 -24.85 35.73 52.57
CA LYS A 395 -24.99 34.27 52.54
C LYS A 395 -25.46 33.77 51.15
N ALA A 396 -26.43 34.48 50.55
CA ALA A 396 -26.98 34.11 49.23
C ALA A 396 -26.00 34.31 48.07
N THR A 397 -25.16 35.36 48.14
CA THR A 397 -24.17 35.65 47.08
C THR A 397 -22.99 34.67 47.15
N LYS A 398 -22.57 34.25 48.36
CA LYS A 398 -21.50 33.28 48.53
C LYS A 398 -21.92 31.88 48.08
N ASP A 399 -23.15 31.48 48.30
CA ASP A 399 -23.74 30.23 47.84
C ASP A 399 -23.95 30.21 46.30
N LEU A 400 -24.34 31.33 45.69
CA LEU A 400 -24.45 31.47 44.23
C LEU A 400 -23.06 31.41 43.54
N VAL A 401 -22.04 32.05 44.10
CA VAL A 401 -20.66 32.02 43.57
C VAL A 401 -20.06 30.62 43.73
N ASN A 402 -20.25 29.98 44.87
CA ASN A 402 -19.77 28.61 45.10
C ASN A 402 -20.47 27.59 44.19
N ASN A 403 -21.78 27.72 43.96
CA ASN A 403 -22.51 26.86 43.02
C ASN A 403 -22.05 27.09 41.57
N SER A 404 -21.84 28.34 41.14
CA SER A 404 -21.33 28.64 39.79
C SER A 404 -19.93 28.14 39.57
N ILE A 405 -19.03 28.20 40.57
CA ILE A 405 -17.68 27.65 40.53
C ILE A 405 -17.73 26.11 40.50
N SER A 406 -18.57 25.49 41.34
CA SER A 406 -18.79 24.05 41.37
C SER A 406 -19.29 23.52 40.01
N ASP A 407 -20.25 24.20 39.40
CA ASP A 407 -20.79 23.84 38.08
C ASP A 407 -19.75 24.01 36.97
N SER A 408 -18.95 25.07 37.03
CA SER A 408 -17.86 25.30 36.08
C SER A 408 -16.77 24.22 36.20
N VAL A 409 -16.40 23.85 37.42
CA VAL A 409 -15.42 22.76 37.67
C VAL A 409 -15.96 21.40 37.21
N ASN A 410 -17.25 21.13 37.47
CA ASN A 410 -17.90 19.89 37.02
C ASN A 410 -18.01 19.81 35.47
N ASN A 411 -18.28 20.91 34.81
CA ASN A 411 -18.32 21.01 33.35
C ASN A 411 -16.91 20.80 32.77
N LEU A 412 -15.89 21.42 33.32
CA LEU A 412 -14.49 21.21 32.93
C LEU A 412 -14.06 19.72 33.09
N ARG A 413 -14.43 19.07 34.22
CA ARG A 413 -14.16 17.64 34.43
C ARG A 413 -14.89 16.76 33.40
N LYS A 414 -16.14 17.07 33.05
CA LYS A 414 -16.90 16.37 32.01
C LYS A 414 -16.25 16.53 30.64
N ASP A 415 -15.80 17.73 30.30
CA ASP A 415 -15.14 17.99 29.01
C ASP A 415 -13.76 17.31 28.92
N GLN A 416 -13.00 17.28 30.01
CA GLN A 416 -11.75 16.52 30.08
C GLN A 416 -11.97 15.02 29.87
N LYS A 417 -13.00 14.43 30.52
CA LYS A 417 -13.37 13.02 30.30
C LYS A 417 -13.77 12.74 28.86
N ARG A 418 -14.51 13.66 28.21
CA ARG A 418 -14.90 13.53 26.79
C ARG A 418 -13.71 13.57 25.85
N VAL A 419 -12.79 14.53 26.04
CA VAL A 419 -11.55 14.64 25.25
C VAL A 419 -10.69 13.39 25.39
N LYS A 420 -10.59 12.85 26.61
CA LYS A 420 -9.85 11.61 26.88
C LYS A 420 -10.46 10.40 26.17
N LEU A 421 -11.78 10.27 26.26
CA LEU A 421 -12.52 9.21 25.56
C LEU A 421 -12.35 9.30 24.03
N ALA A 422 -12.45 10.50 23.47
CA ALA A 422 -12.24 10.71 22.03
C ALA A 422 -10.81 10.34 21.58
N ARG A 423 -9.79 10.67 22.38
CA ARG A 423 -8.39 10.27 22.10
C ARG A 423 -8.22 8.75 22.17
N LEU A 424 -8.82 8.10 23.18
CA LEU A 424 -8.77 6.65 23.30
C LEU A 424 -9.49 5.96 22.13
N GLN A 425 -10.65 6.47 21.74
CA GLN A 425 -11.39 5.95 20.59
C GLN A 425 -10.61 6.10 19.29
N SER A 426 -10.01 7.28 19.03
CA SER A 426 -9.14 7.47 17.86
C SER A 426 -7.92 6.54 17.90
N PHE A 427 -7.32 6.33 19.06
CA PHE A 427 -6.21 5.38 19.22
C PHE A 427 -6.64 3.95 18.90
N ILE A 428 -7.74 3.48 19.48
CA ILE A 428 -8.28 2.14 19.23
C ILE A 428 -8.67 1.99 17.75
N GLY A 429 -9.41 2.94 17.19
CA GLY A 429 -9.84 2.92 15.80
C GLY A 429 -8.67 2.84 14.80
N ASN A 430 -7.61 3.63 15.01
CA ASN A 430 -6.43 3.58 14.17
C ASN A 430 -5.67 2.25 14.30
N ASN A 431 -5.53 1.69 15.52
CA ASN A 431 -4.92 0.37 15.70
C ASN A 431 -5.72 -0.72 14.99
N ILE A 432 -7.04 -0.71 15.13
CA ILE A 432 -7.93 -1.65 14.44
C ILE A 432 -7.80 -1.49 12.93
N LEU A 433 -7.80 -0.26 12.40
CA LEU A 433 -7.66 0.00 10.97
C LEU A 433 -6.39 -0.62 10.39
N PHE A 434 -5.22 -0.35 10.99
CA PHE A 434 -3.94 -0.87 10.50
C PHE A 434 -3.82 -2.38 10.68
N LEU A 435 -4.14 -2.90 11.86
CA LEU A 435 -3.99 -4.32 12.16
C LEU A 435 -4.97 -5.18 11.34
N LEU A 436 -6.20 -4.72 11.19
CA LEU A 436 -7.21 -5.40 10.38
C LEU A 436 -6.83 -5.35 8.89
N PHE A 437 -6.29 -4.22 8.40
CA PHE A 437 -5.77 -4.13 7.03
C PHE A 437 -4.68 -5.17 6.78
N ILE A 438 -3.67 -5.23 7.65
CA ILE A 438 -2.58 -6.21 7.56
C ILE A 438 -3.13 -7.64 7.60
N ALA A 439 -4.00 -7.93 8.57
CA ALA A 439 -4.60 -9.26 8.73
C ALA A 439 -5.43 -9.70 7.51
N MET A 440 -6.19 -8.77 6.91
CA MET A 440 -6.99 -9.07 5.72
C MET A 440 -6.14 -9.26 4.47
N CYS A 441 -5.05 -8.50 4.30
CA CYS A 441 -4.10 -8.72 3.23
C CYS A 441 -3.47 -10.12 3.32
N ILE A 442 -3.01 -10.52 4.52
CA ILE A 442 -2.47 -11.85 4.78
C ILE A 442 -3.55 -12.92 4.60
N GLY A 443 -4.73 -12.73 5.21
CA GLY A 443 -5.83 -13.69 5.10
C GLY A 443 -6.29 -13.93 3.66
N SER A 444 -6.27 -12.89 2.82
CA SER A 444 -6.67 -13.02 1.41
C SER A 444 -5.71 -13.85 0.56
N SER A 445 -4.44 -13.96 0.94
CA SER A 445 -3.44 -14.78 0.27
C SER A 445 -3.33 -16.18 0.87
N SER A 446 -3.58 -16.32 2.16
CA SER A 446 -3.44 -17.59 2.88
C SER A 446 -4.51 -18.65 2.56
N VAL A 447 -5.61 -18.27 1.92
CA VAL A 447 -6.69 -19.19 1.53
C VAL A 447 -6.47 -19.87 0.17
N THR A 448 -5.37 -19.57 -0.51
CA THR A 448 -5.00 -20.19 -1.78
C THR A 448 -4.18 -21.45 -1.58
N ILE A 449 -4.04 -22.26 -2.63
CA ILE A 449 -3.27 -23.51 -2.60
C ILE A 449 -1.77 -23.31 -2.41
N ARG A 450 -1.28 -22.10 -2.65
CA ARG A 450 0.12 -21.71 -2.39
C ARG A 450 0.18 -20.25 -1.97
N VAL A 451 1.26 -19.87 -1.33
CA VAL A 451 1.56 -18.50 -0.93
C VAL A 451 2.80 -18.02 -1.67
N GLU A 452 2.77 -16.80 -2.20
CA GLU A 452 3.87 -16.22 -2.97
C GLU A 452 4.46 -14.98 -2.29
N MET A 453 5.77 -14.76 -2.44
CA MET A 453 6.51 -13.63 -1.88
C MET A 453 5.88 -12.28 -2.22
N ARG A 454 5.45 -12.10 -3.46
CA ARG A 454 4.83 -10.87 -3.94
C ARG A 454 3.56 -10.48 -3.17
N TRP A 455 2.87 -11.46 -2.59
CA TRP A 455 1.61 -11.20 -1.89
C TRP A 455 1.79 -10.57 -0.51
N VAL A 456 2.94 -10.71 0.10
CA VAL A 456 3.27 -10.06 1.39
C VAL A 456 3.76 -8.62 1.23
N TYR A 457 3.95 -8.14 0.01
CA TYR A 457 4.47 -6.80 -0.26
C TYR A 457 3.57 -5.69 0.32
N VAL A 458 2.25 -5.81 0.14
CA VAL A 458 1.26 -4.85 0.72
C VAL A 458 1.25 -4.91 2.23
N SER A 459 1.24 -6.12 2.82
CA SER A 459 1.26 -6.32 4.27
C SER A 459 2.53 -5.77 4.90
N PHE A 460 3.67 -5.92 4.23
CA PHE A 460 4.94 -5.35 4.66
C PHE A 460 4.90 -3.82 4.69
N ALA A 461 4.47 -3.17 3.60
CA ALA A 461 4.34 -1.71 3.54
C ALA A 461 3.38 -1.17 4.62
N ALA A 462 2.25 -1.84 4.83
CA ALA A 462 1.29 -1.48 5.88
C ALA A 462 1.88 -1.65 7.29
N SER A 463 2.72 -2.66 7.52
CA SER A 463 3.44 -2.86 8.79
C SER A 463 4.41 -1.71 9.09
N LEU A 464 5.11 -1.20 8.08
CA LEU A 464 5.97 -0.02 8.22
C LEU A 464 5.15 1.25 8.57
N LEU A 465 3.98 1.43 7.95
CA LEU A 465 3.07 2.53 8.30
C LEU A 465 2.54 2.42 9.71
N TYR A 466 2.15 1.23 10.14
CA TYR A 466 1.70 0.99 11.51
C TYR A 466 2.81 1.31 12.53
N PHE A 467 4.03 0.89 12.25
CA PHE A 467 5.19 1.22 13.07
C PHE A 467 5.42 2.74 13.14
N SER A 468 5.33 3.45 12.00
CA SER A 468 5.40 4.90 11.95
C SER A 468 4.31 5.58 12.78
N TYR A 469 3.07 5.09 12.69
CA TYR A 469 1.95 5.57 13.50
C TYR A 469 2.23 5.43 15.00
N LEU A 470 2.68 4.26 15.45
CA LEU A 470 3.00 4.00 16.86
C LEU A 470 4.09 4.96 17.39
N LEU A 471 5.16 5.16 16.62
CA LEU A 471 6.23 6.12 16.95
C LEU A 471 5.70 7.57 17.03
N GLY A 472 4.75 7.94 16.18
CA GLY A 472 4.11 9.26 16.19
C GLY A 472 3.23 9.49 17.41
N VAL A 473 2.41 8.51 17.77
CA VAL A 473 1.45 8.61 18.88
C VAL A 473 2.15 8.54 20.25
N SER A 474 3.09 7.63 20.41
CA SER A 474 3.84 7.45 21.66
C SER A 474 4.68 8.68 21.99
N ARG A 475 5.16 9.42 20.98
CA ARG A 475 6.18 10.48 21.10
C ARG A 475 7.41 10.02 21.89
N LEU A 476 7.73 8.73 21.77
CA LEU A 476 8.86 8.13 22.46
C LEU A 476 10.14 8.91 22.11
N PRO A 477 10.85 9.48 23.10
CA PRO A 477 12.05 10.32 22.84
C PRO A 477 13.11 9.54 22.07
N LEU A 478 13.30 8.26 22.41
CA LEU A 478 14.27 7.36 21.80
C LEU A 478 13.76 6.64 20.55
N GLY A 479 12.52 6.92 20.09
CA GLY A 479 11.93 6.24 18.94
C GLY A 479 12.78 6.33 17.67
N THR A 480 13.46 7.46 17.44
CA THR A 480 14.38 7.62 16.31
C THR A 480 15.60 6.71 16.45
N ILE A 481 16.16 6.56 17.66
CA ILE A 481 17.31 5.69 17.92
C ILE A 481 16.94 4.23 17.69
N PHE A 482 15.78 3.78 18.19
CA PHE A 482 15.28 2.43 17.94
C PHE A 482 14.98 2.18 16.47
N CYS A 483 14.45 3.16 15.75
CA CYS A 483 14.24 3.08 14.31
C CYS A 483 15.56 2.91 13.56
N LEU A 484 16.58 3.68 13.92
CA LEU A 484 17.92 3.54 13.37
C LEU A 484 18.54 2.18 13.67
N ALA A 485 18.44 1.71 14.92
CA ALA A 485 18.94 0.39 15.31
C ALA A 485 18.26 -0.73 14.50
N PHE A 486 16.93 -0.66 14.36
CA PHE A 486 16.19 -1.61 13.52
C PHE A 486 16.69 -1.60 12.07
N ILE A 487 16.90 -0.45 11.46
CA ILE A 487 17.39 -0.34 10.08
C ILE A 487 18.81 -0.88 9.97
N CYS A 488 19.71 -0.51 10.89
CA CYS A 488 21.09 -1.00 10.88
C CYS A 488 21.17 -2.53 10.98
N LEU A 489 20.25 -3.15 11.73
CA LEU A 489 20.17 -4.61 11.82
C LEU A 489 19.47 -5.24 10.61
N ARG A 490 18.48 -4.56 10.04
CA ARG A 490 17.68 -5.09 8.94
C ARG A 490 18.40 -5.02 7.59
N LEU A 491 19.14 -3.96 7.29
CA LEU A 491 19.82 -3.81 6.01
C LEU A 491 20.79 -4.96 5.66
N PRO A 492 21.66 -5.45 6.58
CA PRO A 492 22.48 -6.62 6.31
C PRO A 492 21.66 -7.89 6.02
N VAL A 493 20.54 -8.07 6.74
CA VAL A 493 19.62 -9.20 6.54
C VAL A 493 19.02 -9.13 5.14
N GLU A 494 18.52 -7.97 4.72
CA GLU A 494 17.97 -7.78 3.38
C GLU A 494 19.03 -8.00 2.29
N ARG A 495 20.25 -7.52 2.51
CA ARG A 495 21.36 -7.74 1.58
C ARG A 495 21.70 -9.24 1.44
N TYR A 496 21.67 -9.97 2.55
CA TYR A 496 21.89 -11.43 2.53
C TYR A 496 20.79 -12.15 1.75
N TYR A 497 19.52 -11.85 2.01
CA TYR A 497 18.41 -12.41 1.24
C TYR A 497 18.54 -12.09 -0.25
N ARG A 498 18.91 -10.87 -0.59
CA ARG A 498 19.16 -10.46 -1.97
C ARG A 498 20.27 -11.26 -2.65
N SER A 499 21.37 -11.50 -1.98
CA SER A 499 22.47 -12.30 -2.54
C SER A 499 22.09 -13.77 -2.76
N TYR A 500 21.07 -14.25 -2.06
CA TYR A 500 20.58 -15.63 -2.21
C TYR A 500 19.53 -15.79 -3.32
N PHE A 501 18.91 -14.71 -3.78
CA PHE A 501 17.84 -14.75 -4.80
C PHE A 501 18.24 -15.43 -6.12
N PRO A 502 19.48 -15.33 -6.64
CA PRO A 502 19.88 -16.06 -7.83
C PRO A 502 19.66 -17.58 -7.76
N GLN A 503 19.40 -18.12 -6.56
CA GLN A 503 19.12 -19.55 -6.35
C GLN A 503 17.61 -19.86 -6.30
N ILE A 504 16.74 -18.85 -6.50
CA ILE A 504 15.30 -18.97 -6.39
C ILE A 504 14.64 -18.82 -7.76
N TYR A 505 13.54 -19.54 -7.95
CA TYR A 505 12.77 -19.79 -9.17
C TYR A 505 12.71 -18.62 -10.19
N PHE A 506 12.32 -17.42 -9.79
CA PHE A 506 12.16 -16.31 -10.73
C PHE A 506 13.47 -15.78 -11.30
N TRP A 507 14.51 -15.84 -10.51
CA TRP A 507 15.82 -15.31 -10.88
C TRP A 507 16.52 -16.20 -11.87
N GLU A 508 16.36 -17.51 -11.70
CA GLU A 508 16.93 -18.50 -12.62
C GLU A 508 16.36 -18.36 -14.03
N ASP A 509 15.03 -18.15 -14.11
CA ASP A 509 14.38 -18.00 -15.41
C ASP A 509 14.77 -16.68 -16.07
N GLN A 510 14.89 -15.59 -15.32
CA GLN A 510 15.37 -14.31 -15.85
C GLN A 510 16.80 -14.40 -16.34
N ASP A 511 17.70 -15.06 -15.59
CA ASP A 511 19.09 -15.28 -16.00
C ASP A 511 19.19 -16.05 -17.31
N ARG A 512 18.40 -17.12 -17.45
CA ARG A 512 18.34 -17.91 -18.69
C ARG A 512 17.87 -17.09 -19.88
N MET A 513 16.81 -16.32 -19.70
CA MET A 513 16.27 -15.48 -20.78
C MET A 513 17.21 -14.33 -21.13
N ASN A 514 17.87 -13.72 -20.13
CA ASN A 514 18.92 -12.74 -20.38
C ASN A 514 20.08 -13.35 -21.17
N SER A 515 20.51 -14.59 -20.81
CA SER A 515 21.56 -15.29 -21.55
C SER A 515 21.14 -15.63 -22.99
N LEU A 516 19.87 -16.01 -23.20
CA LEU A 516 19.34 -16.19 -24.55
C LEU A 516 19.45 -14.91 -25.38
N ALA A 517 19.10 -13.75 -24.81
CA ALA A 517 19.27 -12.47 -25.47
C ALA A 517 20.73 -12.16 -25.78
N GLU A 518 21.64 -12.41 -24.85
CA GLU A 518 23.08 -12.20 -25.04
C GLU A 518 23.67 -13.04 -26.18
N GLN A 519 23.33 -14.33 -26.22
CA GLN A 519 23.86 -15.26 -27.22
C GLN A 519 23.19 -15.13 -28.59
N THR A 520 22.11 -14.39 -28.71
CA THR A 520 21.38 -14.19 -29.97
C THR A 520 21.34 -12.73 -30.37
N ILE A 521 20.38 -11.95 -29.86
CA ILE A 521 20.10 -10.55 -30.29
C ILE A 521 21.28 -9.61 -30.04
N GLU A 522 21.94 -9.71 -28.86
CA GLU A 522 23.08 -8.85 -28.54
C GLU A 522 24.32 -9.22 -29.38
N LYS A 523 24.56 -10.51 -29.58
CA LYS A 523 25.74 -11.00 -30.31
C LYS A 523 25.66 -10.77 -31.82
N TYR A 524 24.50 -11.00 -32.41
CA TYR A 524 24.31 -10.98 -33.87
C TYR A 524 23.57 -9.75 -34.39
N GLY A 525 22.97 -8.97 -33.50
CA GLY A 525 22.02 -7.91 -33.85
C GLY A 525 20.67 -8.46 -34.29
N ARG A 526 19.65 -7.61 -34.32
CA ARG A 526 18.29 -7.98 -34.72
C ARG A 526 18.24 -8.56 -36.14
N GLU A 527 18.84 -7.87 -37.09
CA GLU A 527 18.89 -8.33 -38.48
C GLU A 527 19.64 -9.64 -38.66
N GLY A 528 20.67 -9.86 -37.84
CA GLY A 528 21.46 -11.08 -37.86
C GLY A 528 20.73 -12.31 -37.34
N VAL A 529 19.62 -12.12 -36.63
CA VAL A 529 18.80 -13.20 -36.03
C VAL A 529 17.45 -13.34 -36.73
N LEU A 530 16.93 -12.27 -37.34
CA LEU A 530 15.64 -12.27 -37.99
C LEU A 530 15.52 -13.34 -39.08
N GLY A 531 14.47 -14.17 -38.99
CA GLY A 531 14.20 -15.27 -39.93
C GLY A 531 15.07 -16.50 -39.78
N LYS A 532 16.05 -16.51 -38.87
CA LYS A 532 16.85 -17.71 -38.59
C LYS A 532 16.06 -18.75 -37.81
N GLN A 533 16.51 -20.01 -37.95
CA GLN A 533 16.07 -21.12 -37.13
C GLN A 533 17.06 -21.27 -35.95
N VAL A 534 16.54 -21.19 -34.72
CA VAL A 534 17.35 -21.34 -33.51
C VAL A 534 17.15 -22.73 -32.94
N TYR A 535 18.20 -23.51 -32.91
CA TYR A 535 18.19 -24.88 -32.39
C TYR A 535 18.79 -24.88 -30.99
N ILE A 536 18.02 -25.38 -29.99
CA ILE A 536 18.44 -25.51 -28.59
C ILE A 536 18.62 -27.01 -28.31
N LEU A 537 19.82 -27.42 -27.86
CA LEU A 537 20.11 -28.79 -27.48
C LEU A 537 19.45 -29.14 -26.14
N GLU A 538 18.78 -30.31 -26.12
CA GLU A 538 18.22 -31.03 -24.98
C GLU A 538 17.03 -30.37 -24.27
N ASN A 539 16.87 -29.04 -24.26
CA ASN A 539 15.80 -28.30 -23.55
C ASN A 539 15.59 -28.77 -22.10
N LYS A 540 16.68 -28.91 -21.34
CA LYS A 540 16.65 -29.28 -19.90
C LYS A 540 15.88 -28.25 -19.07
N TYR A 541 15.86 -26.98 -19.51
CA TYR A 541 15.13 -25.89 -18.88
C TYR A 541 13.62 -25.93 -19.13
N LYS A 542 13.14 -26.87 -19.94
CA LYS A 542 11.73 -27.07 -20.25
C LYS A 542 11.03 -25.81 -20.79
N MET A 543 11.75 -24.99 -21.56
CA MET A 543 11.16 -23.85 -22.25
C MET A 543 10.10 -24.34 -23.22
N SER A 544 8.90 -23.73 -23.20
CA SER A 544 7.88 -24.04 -24.19
C SER A 544 8.24 -23.42 -25.56
N LYS A 545 7.81 -24.07 -26.63
CA LYS A 545 7.99 -23.53 -27.98
C LYS A 545 7.34 -22.15 -28.12
N PHE A 546 6.18 -21.97 -27.52
CA PHE A 546 5.47 -20.67 -27.51
C PHE A 546 6.34 -19.56 -26.91
N TYR A 547 6.94 -19.80 -25.75
CA TYR A 547 7.79 -18.78 -25.12
C TYR A 547 9.05 -18.47 -25.94
N GLY A 548 9.64 -19.49 -26.53
CA GLY A 548 10.81 -19.32 -27.39
C GLY A 548 10.51 -18.50 -28.64
N ASP A 549 9.42 -18.82 -29.33
CA ASP A 549 9.02 -18.10 -30.54
C ASP A 549 8.59 -16.66 -30.21
N THR A 550 7.85 -16.45 -29.11
CA THR A 550 7.40 -15.10 -28.66
C THR A 550 8.57 -14.25 -28.18
N PHE A 551 9.63 -14.86 -27.59
CA PHE A 551 10.82 -14.17 -27.18
C PHE A 551 11.44 -13.36 -28.33
N PHE A 552 11.60 -13.97 -29.51
CA PHE A 552 12.16 -13.26 -30.67
C PHE A 552 11.19 -12.22 -31.24
N GLN A 553 9.91 -12.43 -31.11
CA GLN A 553 8.91 -11.45 -31.54
C GLN A 553 8.99 -10.14 -30.76
N VAL A 554 9.41 -10.14 -29.49
CA VAL A 554 9.61 -8.92 -28.71
C VAL A 554 10.62 -7.99 -29.37
N PHE A 555 11.63 -8.54 -30.02
CA PHE A 555 12.68 -7.77 -30.68
C PHE A 555 12.36 -7.39 -32.15
N ASP A 556 11.26 -7.87 -32.71
CA ASP A 556 10.80 -7.57 -34.07
C ASP A 556 9.78 -6.41 -34.03
N GLU A 557 10.14 -5.24 -34.56
CA GLU A 557 9.26 -4.04 -34.54
C GLU A 557 8.06 -4.18 -35.45
N ASP A 558 8.26 -4.78 -36.62
CA ASP A 558 7.21 -4.86 -37.65
C ASP A 558 6.26 -6.05 -37.45
N PHE A 559 6.62 -6.97 -36.59
CA PHE A 559 5.85 -8.19 -36.32
C PHE A 559 5.44 -8.95 -37.60
N SER A 560 6.29 -8.90 -38.62
CA SER A 560 5.98 -9.32 -39.98
C SER A 560 5.69 -10.80 -40.17
N GLY A 561 5.75 -11.60 -39.11
CA GLY A 561 5.53 -13.04 -39.16
C GLY A 561 6.69 -13.86 -39.75
N HIS A 562 7.73 -13.20 -40.24
CA HIS A 562 8.96 -13.83 -40.69
C HIS A 562 9.93 -14.08 -39.53
N GLY A 563 9.37 -14.18 -38.32
CA GLY A 563 10.12 -14.25 -37.09
C GLY A 563 11.02 -15.47 -37.00
N THR A 564 12.08 -15.30 -36.25
CA THR A 564 12.95 -16.36 -35.77
C THR A 564 12.14 -17.42 -35.02
N LYS A 565 12.40 -18.69 -35.31
CA LYS A 565 11.70 -19.82 -34.67
C LYS A 565 12.67 -20.67 -33.88
N ILE A 566 12.20 -21.16 -32.72
CA ILE A 566 12.96 -22.06 -31.86
C ILE A 566 12.58 -23.53 -32.15
N HIS A 567 13.61 -24.36 -32.18
CA HIS A 567 13.51 -25.82 -32.30
C HIS A 567 14.30 -26.46 -31.17
N PHE A 568 13.69 -27.36 -30.44
CA PHE A 568 14.38 -28.18 -29.44
C PHE A 568 14.77 -29.49 -30.09
N ILE A 569 16.06 -29.82 -30.04
CA ILE A 569 16.64 -31.04 -30.61
C ILE A 569 17.38 -31.83 -29.52
N GLN A 570 17.33 -33.16 -29.58
CA GLN A 570 17.94 -34.01 -28.58
C GLN A 570 19.47 -34.05 -28.71
N ASP A 571 19.94 -34.00 -29.96
CA ASP A 571 21.38 -34.05 -30.31
C ASP A 571 21.61 -33.38 -31.68
N LEU A 572 22.86 -33.17 -32.04
CA LEU A 572 23.25 -32.51 -33.30
C LEU A 572 22.89 -33.33 -34.55
N THR A 573 22.65 -34.62 -34.45
CA THR A 573 22.25 -35.47 -35.59
C THR A 573 20.85 -35.16 -36.08
N ARG A 574 20.05 -34.49 -35.24
CA ARG A 574 18.68 -34.04 -35.56
C ARG A 574 18.63 -32.70 -36.30
N LEU A 575 19.78 -32.05 -36.54
CA LEU A 575 19.82 -30.86 -37.35
C LEU A 575 19.40 -31.17 -38.80
N PRO A 576 18.51 -30.36 -39.39
CA PRO A 576 18.17 -30.51 -40.80
C PRO A 576 19.39 -30.38 -41.70
N LYS A 577 19.48 -31.20 -42.76
CA LYS A 577 20.59 -31.12 -43.74
C LYS A 577 20.69 -29.76 -44.42
N SER A 578 19.62 -28.95 -44.41
CA SER A 578 19.58 -27.58 -44.93
C SER A 578 20.10 -26.54 -43.95
N ALA A 579 20.32 -26.91 -42.69
CA ALA A 579 20.82 -25.99 -41.66
C ALA A 579 22.28 -25.61 -41.97
N ASN A 580 22.55 -24.32 -41.89
CA ASN A 580 23.89 -23.79 -42.09
C ASN A 580 24.06 -22.48 -41.30
N ARG A 581 25.27 -21.95 -41.21
CA ARG A 581 25.60 -20.74 -40.45
C ARG A 581 24.79 -19.51 -40.86
N LYS A 582 24.33 -19.43 -42.14
CA LYS A 582 23.56 -18.26 -42.64
C LYS A 582 22.10 -18.26 -42.15
N ASN A 583 21.49 -19.45 -42.05
CA ASN A 583 20.07 -19.59 -41.75
C ASN A 583 19.77 -20.18 -40.37
N SER A 584 20.80 -20.53 -39.58
CA SER A 584 20.60 -21.21 -38.29
C SER A 584 21.55 -20.71 -37.22
N LEU A 585 21.08 -20.77 -35.99
CA LEU A 585 21.87 -20.63 -34.76
C LEU A 585 21.70 -21.91 -33.95
N VAL A 586 22.77 -22.37 -33.30
CA VAL A 586 22.78 -23.57 -32.45
C VAL A 586 23.23 -23.18 -31.05
N LEU A 587 22.37 -23.39 -30.07
CA LEU A 587 22.64 -23.07 -28.67
C LEU A 587 22.66 -24.34 -27.84
N GLU A 588 23.56 -24.40 -26.87
CA GLU A 588 23.65 -25.41 -25.86
C GLU A 588 23.26 -24.84 -24.49
N GLU A 589 22.53 -25.60 -23.69
CA GLU A 589 22.26 -25.23 -22.31
C GLU A 589 23.45 -25.51 -21.40
N VAL A 590 23.80 -24.53 -20.57
CA VAL A 590 24.85 -24.63 -19.53
C VAL A 590 24.21 -24.58 -18.16
N PRO A 591 23.71 -25.69 -17.60
CA PRO A 591 22.87 -25.72 -16.40
C PRO A 591 23.51 -25.07 -15.18
N GLU A 592 24.81 -25.27 -14.98
CA GLU A 592 25.57 -24.75 -13.83
C GLU A 592 25.63 -23.21 -13.83
N GLN A 593 25.62 -22.61 -15.03
CA GLN A 593 25.65 -21.14 -15.21
C GLN A 593 24.25 -20.53 -15.43
N ARG A 594 23.21 -21.35 -15.54
CA ARG A 594 21.85 -20.93 -15.91
C ARG A 594 21.83 -20.13 -17.21
N ALA A 595 22.60 -20.59 -18.17
CA ALA A 595 22.91 -19.85 -19.38
C ALA A 595 22.80 -20.74 -20.60
N TYR A 596 22.72 -20.07 -21.77
CA TYR A 596 22.93 -20.67 -23.06
C TYR A 596 24.34 -20.36 -23.56
N ARG A 597 24.92 -21.26 -24.30
CA ARG A 597 26.19 -21.10 -25.03
C ARG A 597 25.91 -21.20 -26.51
N ASP A 598 26.34 -20.24 -27.28
CA ASP A 598 26.29 -20.31 -28.74
C ASP A 598 27.44 -21.19 -29.27
N ILE A 599 27.05 -22.31 -29.84
CA ILE A 599 27.97 -23.28 -30.47
C ILE A 599 27.86 -23.30 -32.01
N THR A 600 27.20 -22.29 -32.61
CA THR A 600 26.97 -22.22 -34.06
C THR A 600 28.25 -22.34 -34.85
N GLY A 601 29.34 -21.70 -34.41
CA GLY A 601 30.66 -21.80 -35.06
C GLY A 601 31.36 -23.14 -34.90
N GLU A 602 31.03 -23.88 -33.83
CA GLU A 602 31.58 -25.22 -33.60
C GLU A 602 30.87 -26.29 -34.46
N VAL A 603 29.57 -26.07 -34.71
CA VAL A 603 28.73 -26.98 -35.49
C VAL A 603 28.87 -26.79 -36.99
N PHE A 604 28.93 -25.55 -37.43
CA PHE A 604 29.09 -25.20 -38.83
C PHE A 604 30.51 -24.65 -39.05
N HIS A 605 31.49 -25.58 -39.15
CA HIS A 605 32.84 -25.20 -39.56
C HIS A 605 32.82 -24.49 -40.92
N GLU A 606 33.71 -23.50 -41.13
CA GLU A 606 33.83 -22.76 -42.37
C GLU A 606 34.24 -23.67 -43.53
#